data_c0a18b84e951965c1cba1eb0e102a8f6
#
_entry.id   c0a18b84e951965c1cba1eb0e102a8f6
#
_cell.length_a   1.000
_cell.length_b   1.000
_cell.length_c   1.000
_cell.angle_alpha   90.00
_cell.angle_beta   90.00
_cell.angle_gamma   90.00
#
_symmetry.space_group_name_H-M   'P 1'
#
loop_
_entity.id
_entity.type
_entity.pdbx_description
1 polymer ?
#
loop_
_entity_poly.entity_id
_entity_poly.type
_entity_poly.pdbx_seq_one_letter_code
_entity_poly.pdbx_strand_id
1 'polypeptide(L)'
;MTQRGNTPKSICTGIERATLLSHWMRGENVGVPVSTLCRWRAQVKGHPSVEWSDILTPKYKGRVVQATIPTEAWDYFKGSYLTLGGASLAECYRRTETAARQFRWGNIPSHKTFERRLNKEFKPHEIALLREGEEALDKYFPAQRRTVGHLEALQWVNADGHRLDIFAKDPQTEKPIRPMLWVWQDIYSRKVLSYLLDTSENTDQIRRSFGAMLEEFGMWCGESGPQITIDNTRAAANKQMTGGIKTRFRYKFVEGEAKGILTALGYTVHWTSVDSWGAGRGQSKPIERAFRDLGVKIATASECYGCRTGNKPTAKPEDYGSRAIEWDLLKRVIDREVTAFNTQTGRRTETANGGSYEDAFRESYLGAKAAGRIREVGMRERRFFLLAADTKQAAKRNGEINLLGNRYWCEELIRWCGKEVVARYDPENLQQSIWVYDKDGNLIGAARCISDTGYNNTQAAREHARAKTQFTKATKKAAEAKRRMGERDIAALNAPLLPNAPDDTPIEMPIPVDFSDSEDDLTNYIAGVNELAKSG
;
A
#
# COMPACT_ATOMS: atom_id res chain seq x y z
N MET A 1 38.10 -41.93 -36.26
CA MET A 1 37.93 -40.62 -36.98
C MET A 1 36.43 -40.26 -36.92
N THR A 2 36.00 -39.46 -35.97
CA THR A 2 34.62 -39.02 -35.86
C THR A 2 34.36 -37.94 -36.95
N GLN A 3 33.50 -38.26 -37.92
CA GLN A 3 32.97 -37.30 -38.88
C GLN A 3 32.27 -36.19 -38.12
N ARG A 4 32.87 -35.00 -38.03
CA ARG A 4 32.17 -33.80 -37.54
C ARG A 4 31.16 -33.41 -38.59
N GLY A 5 29.87 -33.54 -38.29
CA GLY A 5 28.76 -33.13 -39.15
C GLY A 5 28.86 -31.63 -39.53
N ASN A 6 28.42 -31.31 -40.71
CA ASN A 6 28.35 -29.94 -41.20
C ASN A 6 27.42 -29.11 -40.29
N THR A 7 27.75 -27.84 -40.02
CA THR A 7 26.84 -26.95 -39.26
C THR A 7 25.65 -26.57 -40.14
N PRO A 8 24.45 -26.31 -39.57
CA PRO A 8 23.28 -25.92 -40.37
C PRO A 8 23.54 -24.76 -41.36
N LYS A 9 24.35 -23.77 -40.94
CA LYS A 9 24.71 -22.64 -41.81
C LYS A 9 25.60 -23.06 -42.99
N SER A 10 26.51 -24.00 -42.82
CA SER A 10 27.34 -24.49 -43.91
C SER A 10 26.57 -25.37 -44.88
N ILE A 11 25.58 -26.12 -44.41
CA ILE A 11 24.69 -26.92 -45.26
C ILE A 11 23.83 -26.00 -46.13
N CYS A 12 23.18 -24.97 -45.55
CA CYS A 12 22.42 -23.96 -46.33
C CYS A 12 23.27 -23.31 -47.40
N THR A 13 24.53 -22.90 -47.08
CA THR A 13 25.45 -22.31 -48.07
C THR A 13 25.80 -23.30 -49.17
N GLY A 14 25.93 -24.61 -48.91
CA GLY A 14 26.17 -25.64 -49.91
C GLY A 14 24.98 -25.78 -50.87
N ILE A 15 23.78 -25.82 -50.35
CA ILE A 15 22.51 -25.86 -51.14
C ILE A 15 22.38 -24.61 -52.01
N GLU A 16 22.61 -23.40 -51.43
CA GLU A 16 22.57 -22.13 -52.17
C GLU A 16 23.57 -22.13 -53.35
N ARG A 17 24.81 -22.59 -53.14
CA ARG A 17 25.83 -22.69 -54.18
C ARG A 17 25.47 -23.67 -55.29
N ALA A 18 24.91 -24.82 -54.95
CA ALA A 18 24.45 -25.81 -55.90
C ALA A 18 23.26 -25.27 -56.75
N THR A 19 22.32 -24.56 -56.08
CA THR A 19 21.18 -23.92 -56.77
C THR A 19 21.69 -22.83 -57.74
N LEU A 20 22.51 -21.90 -57.28
CA LEU A 20 23.09 -20.84 -58.12
C LEU A 20 23.90 -21.39 -59.29
N LEU A 21 24.70 -22.43 -59.08
CA LEU A 21 25.42 -23.11 -60.14
C LEU A 21 24.47 -23.76 -61.17
N SER A 22 23.39 -24.40 -60.72
CA SER A 22 22.38 -25.00 -61.60
C SER A 22 21.67 -23.95 -62.45
N HIS A 23 21.29 -22.83 -61.89
CA HIS A 23 20.68 -21.70 -62.59
C HIS A 23 21.64 -21.10 -63.64
N TRP A 24 22.90 -20.88 -63.26
CA TRP A 24 23.90 -20.39 -64.21
C TRP A 24 24.15 -21.37 -65.39
N MET A 25 24.17 -22.67 -65.12
CA MET A 25 24.33 -23.68 -66.19
C MET A 25 23.15 -23.72 -67.16
N ARG A 26 21.97 -23.21 -66.78
CA ARG A 26 20.81 -23.00 -67.62
C ARG A 26 20.82 -21.67 -68.37
N GLY A 27 21.86 -20.86 -68.22
CA GLY A 27 22.01 -19.56 -68.86
C GLY A 27 21.41 -18.38 -68.09
N GLU A 28 21.00 -18.60 -66.82
CA GLU A 28 20.41 -17.56 -65.99
C GLU A 28 21.52 -16.69 -65.34
N ASN A 29 21.24 -15.40 -65.21
CA ASN A 29 22.17 -14.50 -64.53
C ASN A 29 21.94 -14.60 -63.00
N VAL A 30 22.97 -15.10 -62.25
CA VAL A 30 22.85 -15.39 -60.80
C VAL A 30 23.60 -14.40 -59.91
N GLY A 31 24.10 -13.29 -60.47
CA GLY A 31 24.81 -12.24 -59.68
C GLY A 31 26.13 -12.68 -59.01
N VAL A 32 26.66 -13.87 -59.36
CA VAL A 32 27.93 -14.39 -58.84
C VAL A 32 29.01 -14.24 -59.93
N PRO A 33 30.24 -13.82 -59.57
CA PRO A 33 31.32 -13.70 -60.53
C PRO A 33 31.55 -15.01 -61.32
N VAL A 34 31.65 -14.94 -62.66
CA VAL A 34 31.82 -16.10 -63.54
C VAL A 34 33.05 -16.96 -63.11
N SER A 35 34.14 -16.36 -62.68
CA SER A 35 35.29 -17.09 -62.14
C SER A 35 34.98 -17.98 -60.95
N THR A 36 34.06 -17.55 -60.09
CA THR A 36 33.59 -18.35 -58.95
C THR A 36 32.68 -19.49 -59.39
N LEU A 37 31.78 -19.26 -60.35
CA LEU A 37 30.92 -20.25 -60.92
C LEU A 37 31.70 -21.33 -61.72
N CYS A 38 32.70 -20.93 -62.50
CA CYS A 38 33.61 -21.86 -63.16
C CYS A 38 34.38 -22.73 -62.15
N ARG A 39 34.83 -22.16 -61.04
CA ARG A 39 35.49 -22.91 -59.97
C ARG A 39 34.55 -23.93 -59.32
N TRP A 40 33.29 -23.55 -59.03
CA TRP A 40 32.31 -24.46 -58.48
C TRP A 40 31.94 -25.58 -59.49
N ARG A 41 31.79 -25.24 -60.80
CA ARG A 41 31.57 -26.21 -61.86
C ARG A 41 32.72 -27.23 -61.96
N ALA A 42 33.97 -26.79 -61.82
CA ALA A 42 35.10 -27.67 -61.81
C ALA A 42 35.13 -28.63 -60.62
N GLN A 43 34.65 -28.19 -59.44
CA GLN A 43 34.57 -29.02 -58.24
C GLN A 43 33.49 -30.13 -58.36
N VAL A 44 32.38 -29.88 -59.06
CA VAL A 44 31.30 -30.84 -59.20
C VAL A 44 31.35 -31.63 -60.52
N LYS A 45 32.39 -31.43 -61.33
CA LYS A 45 32.57 -32.12 -62.60
C LYS A 45 32.65 -33.63 -62.40
N GLY A 46 31.77 -34.38 -63.03
CA GLY A 46 31.71 -35.83 -62.93
C GLY A 46 30.80 -36.35 -61.79
N HIS A 47 30.19 -35.49 -61.03
CA HIS A 47 29.28 -35.86 -59.95
C HIS A 47 27.83 -35.55 -60.31
N PRO A 48 26.85 -36.39 -59.88
CA PRO A 48 25.44 -36.12 -60.11
C PRO A 48 24.99 -34.89 -59.30
N SER A 49 24.00 -34.18 -59.84
CA SER A 49 23.51 -32.91 -59.27
C SER A 49 23.03 -33.02 -57.79
N VAL A 50 22.60 -34.21 -57.37
CA VAL A 50 22.19 -34.50 -56.00
C VAL A 50 23.33 -34.33 -54.98
N GLU A 51 24.57 -34.58 -55.40
CA GLU A 51 25.78 -34.46 -54.52
C GLU A 51 26.35 -33.05 -54.50
N TRP A 52 25.91 -32.13 -55.36
CA TRP A 52 26.55 -30.82 -55.51
C TRP A 52 26.47 -29.97 -54.22
N SER A 53 25.39 -30.08 -53.46
CA SER A 53 25.23 -29.39 -52.17
C SER A 53 26.31 -29.80 -51.19
N ASP A 54 26.65 -31.08 -51.10
CA ASP A 54 27.66 -31.62 -50.21
C ASP A 54 29.08 -31.27 -50.67
N ILE A 55 29.36 -31.34 -51.94
CA ILE A 55 30.65 -31.00 -52.54
C ILE A 55 30.95 -29.51 -52.40
N LEU A 56 29.96 -28.64 -52.63
CA LEU A 56 30.07 -27.19 -52.57
C LEU A 56 29.90 -26.63 -51.13
N THR A 57 29.59 -27.48 -50.16
CA THR A 57 29.56 -27.07 -48.78
C THR A 57 30.93 -26.61 -48.30
N PRO A 58 31.07 -25.39 -47.73
CA PRO A 58 32.34 -24.89 -47.25
C PRO A 58 32.96 -25.80 -46.19
N LYS A 59 34.12 -26.37 -46.50
CA LYS A 59 34.89 -27.25 -45.58
C LYS A 59 35.81 -26.44 -44.64
N TYR A 60 35.42 -25.21 -44.31
CA TYR A 60 36.23 -24.38 -43.44
C TYR A 60 36.23 -24.95 -42.02
N LYS A 61 37.36 -25.49 -41.62
CA LYS A 61 37.59 -26.06 -40.27
C LYS A 61 38.16 -25.01 -39.33
N GLY A 62 37.61 -23.91 -39.07
CA GLY A 62 38.12 -22.88 -38.16
C GLY A 62 39.45 -23.22 -37.42
N ARG A 63 40.07 -22.30 -36.80
CA ARG A 63 41.32 -22.54 -36.03
C ARG A 63 41.02 -23.49 -34.86
N VAL A 64 41.53 -24.72 -34.91
CA VAL A 64 41.27 -25.79 -33.89
C VAL A 64 42.14 -25.63 -32.65
N VAL A 65 43.26 -24.88 -32.74
CA VAL A 65 44.17 -24.72 -31.60
C VAL A 65 43.64 -23.62 -30.69
N GLN A 66 43.15 -24.03 -29.51
CA GLN A 66 42.83 -23.12 -28.43
C GLN A 66 44.12 -22.78 -27.68
N ALA A 67 44.35 -21.46 -27.47
CA ALA A 67 45.45 -21.03 -26.63
C ALA A 67 45.24 -21.52 -25.18
N THR A 68 46.27 -22.12 -24.60
CA THR A 68 46.23 -22.62 -23.21
C THR A 68 46.42 -21.46 -22.26
N ILE A 69 45.59 -21.37 -21.23
CA ILE A 69 45.75 -20.41 -20.13
C ILE A 69 46.40 -21.17 -18.97
N PRO A 70 47.55 -20.72 -18.40
CA PRO A 70 48.15 -21.31 -17.22
C PRO A 70 47.10 -21.38 -16.06
N THR A 71 47.15 -22.45 -15.27
CA THR A 71 46.14 -22.69 -14.22
C THR A 71 46.12 -21.58 -13.18
N GLU A 72 47.30 -21.16 -12.73
CA GLU A 72 47.49 -20.08 -11.75
C GLU A 72 46.92 -18.75 -12.24
N ALA A 73 47.16 -18.42 -13.50
CA ALA A 73 46.60 -17.20 -14.11
C ALA A 73 45.09 -17.28 -14.26
N TRP A 74 44.55 -18.48 -14.55
CA TRP A 74 43.12 -18.69 -14.65
C TRP A 74 42.42 -18.57 -13.28
N ASP A 75 43.00 -19.16 -12.24
CA ASP A 75 42.43 -19.12 -10.89
C ASP A 75 42.51 -17.72 -10.29
N TYR A 76 43.61 -17.01 -10.50
CA TYR A 76 43.76 -15.60 -10.12
C TYR A 76 42.71 -14.73 -10.82
N PHE A 77 42.52 -14.91 -12.14
CA PHE A 77 41.50 -14.18 -12.90
C PHE A 77 40.10 -14.47 -12.38
N LYS A 78 39.73 -15.75 -12.16
CA LYS A 78 38.42 -16.12 -11.60
C LYS A 78 38.20 -15.48 -10.25
N GLY A 79 39.15 -15.59 -9.34
CA GLY A 79 39.03 -15.00 -7.99
C GLY A 79 38.89 -13.49 -8.02
N SER A 80 39.60 -12.82 -8.94
CA SER A 80 39.52 -11.36 -9.12
C SER A 80 38.19 -10.90 -9.77
N TYR A 81 37.69 -11.68 -10.75
CA TYR A 81 36.49 -11.29 -11.53
C TYR A 81 35.19 -11.70 -10.88
N LEU A 82 35.12 -12.92 -10.32
CA LEU A 82 33.93 -13.49 -9.70
C LEU A 82 33.79 -13.06 -8.23
N THR A 83 33.85 -11.76 -8.00
CA THR A 83 33.74 -11.13 -6.67
C THR A 83 32.59 -10.15 -6.70
N LEU A 84 31.80 -10.10 -5.62
CA LEU A 84 30.67 -9.21 -5.48
C LEU A 84 31.11 -7.75 -5.65
N GLY A 85 30.48 -7.02 -6.58
CA GLY A 85 30.86 -5.64 -6.91
C GLY A 85 32.27 -5.51 -7.53
N GLY A 86 32.85 -6.61 -8.03
CA GLY A 86 34.23 -6.68 -8.54
C GLY A 86 34.49 -5.85 -9.80
N ALA A 87 35.77 -5.68 -10.13
CA ALA A 87 36.24 -4.89 -11.27
C ALA A 87 35.75 -5.45 -12.60
N SER A 88 35.86 -4.63 -13.68
CA SER A 88 35.51 -5.07 -15.02
C SER A 88 36.42 -6.22 -15.50
N LEU A 89 35.93 -7.00 -16.46
CA LEU A 89 36.68 -8.12 -17.03
C LEU A 89 38.04 -7.66 -17.59
N ALA A 90 38.08 -6.48 -18.26
CA ALA A 90 39.30 -5.91 -18.80
C ALA A 90 40.30 -5.53 -17.70
N GLU A 91 39.81 -5.01 -16.55
CA GLU A 91 40.64 -4.68 -15.41
C GLU A 91 41.21 -5.93 -14.74
N CYS A 92 40.37 -6.96 -14.51
CA CYS A 92 40.81 -8.24 -13.95
C CYS A 92 41.86 -8.90 -14.87
N TYR A 93 41.68 -8.82 -16.20
CA TYR A 93 42.67 -9.31 -17.15
C TYR A 93 44.00 -8.55 -17.02
N ARG A 94 44.02 -7.21 -16.95
CA ARG A 94 45.24 -6.41 -16.75
C ARG A 94 45.98 -6.78 -15.46
N ARG A 95 45.23 -6.97 -14.38
CA ARG A 95 45.80 -7.44 -13.10
C ARG A 95 46.41 -8.83 -13.23
N THR A 96 45.74 -9.73 -13.93
CA THR A 96 46.22 -11.07 -14.19
C THR A 96 47.49 -11.04 -15.05
N GLU A 97 47.56 -10.17 -16.04
CA GLU A 97 48.76 -9.98 -16.88
C GLU A 97 49.96 -9.49 -16.05
N THR A 98 49.72 -8.52 -15.16
CA THR A 98 50.74 -8.01 -14.24
C THR A 98 51.23 -9.11 -13.28
N ALA A 99 50.30 -9.87 -12.67
CA ALA A 99 50.63 -10.96 -11.79
C ALA A 99 51.39 -12.10 -12.51
N ALA A 100 50.98 -12.44 -13.74
CA ALA A 100 51.64 -13.47 -14.53
C ALA A 100 53.11 -13.12 -14.86
N ARG A 101 53.38 -11.84 -15.10
CA ARG A 101 54.77 -11.35 -15.28
C ARG A 101 55.58 -11.43 -13.99
N GLN A 102 54.99 -10.99 -12.88
CA GLN A 102 55.65 -10.97 -11.55
C GLN A 102 55.95 -12.38 -11.03
N PHE A 103 54.99 -13.31 -11.13
CA PHE A 103 55.10 -14.66 -10.63
C PHE A 103 55.56 -15.69 -11.67
N ARG A 104 55.94 -15.23 -12.88
CA ARG A 104 56.47 -16.05 -13.97
C ARG A 104 55.56 -17.22 -14.39
N TRP A 105 54.22 -17.00 -14.45
CA TRP A 105 53.24 -18.02 -14.88
C TRP A 105 53.30 -18.34 -16.38
N GLY A 106 54.25 -17.73 -17.11
CA GLY A 106 54.38 -17.88 -18.54
C GLY A 106 53.55 -16.87 -19.34
N ASN A 107 53.50 -17.10 -20.65
CA ASN A 107 52.79 -16.19 -21.55
C ASN A 107 51.28 -16.47 -21.50
N ILE A 108 50.47 -15.47 -21.18
CA ILE A 108 49.01 -15.60 -21.14
C ILE A 108 48.39 -15.16 -22.48
N PRO A 109 47.33 -15.84 -22.93
CA PRO A 109 46.63 -15.49 -24.15
C PRO A 109 45.78 -14.23 -23.97
N SER A 110 45.25 -13.70 -25.10
CA SER A 110 44.48 -12.48 -25.11
C SER A 110 43.24 -12.49 -24.21
N HIS A 111 42.79 -11.32 -23.77
CA HIS A 111 41.57 -11.04 -23.03
C HIS A 111 40.34 -11.79 -23.58
N LYS A 112 40.16 -11.86 -24.90
CA LYS A 112 39.07 -12.62 -25.54
C LYS A 112 39.13 -14.13 -25.30
N THR A 113 40.31 -14.67 -25.04
CA THR A 113 40.45 -16.10 -24.69
C THR A 113 39.97 -16.36 -23.26
N PHE A 114 40.27 -15.45 -22.33
CA PHE A 114 39.73 -15.50 -20.96
C PHE A 114 38.22 -15.40 -20.96
N GLU A 115 37.64 -14.41 -21.66
CA GLU A 115 36.20 -14.24 -21.81
C GLU A 115 35.50 -15.49 -22.36
N ARG A 116 36.04 -16.09 -23.42
CA ARG A 116 35.48 -17.33 -24.01
C ARG A 116 35.55 -18.50 -23.03
N ARG A 117 36.65 -18.65 -22.29
CA ARG A 117 36.81 -19.71 -21.31
C ARG A 117 35.84 -19.50 -20.13
N LEU A 118 35.69 -18.27 -19.66
CA LEU A 118 34.75 -17.91 -18.60
C LEU A 118 33.32 -18.29 -18.99
N ASN A 119 32.85 -17.85 -20.17
CA ASN A 119 31.51 -18.16 -20.67
C ASN A 119 31.30 -19.65 -21.01
N LYS A 120 32.36 -20.44 -21.15
CA LYS A 120 32.28 -21.88 -21.32
C LYS A 120 32.21 -22.62 -19.98
N GLU A 121 32.93 -22.13 -18.98
CA GLU A 121 33.03 -22.77 -17.64
C GLU A 121 31.85 -22.37 -16.74
N PHE A 122 31.41 -21.11 -16.81
CA PHE A 122 30.32 -20.58 -15.99
C PHE A 122 29.10 -20.22 -16.84
N LYS A 123 27.92 -20.51 -16.31
CA LYS A 123 26.67 -20.07 -16.90
C LYS A 123 26.38 -18.61 -16.52
N PRO A 124 25.60 -17.85 -17.34
CA PRO A 124 25.32 -16.44 -17.07
C PRO A 124 24.78 -16.13 -15.68
N HIS A 125 23.90 -17.00 -15.14
CA HIS A 125 23.32 -16.82 -13.81
C HIS A 125 24.33 -17.10 -12.67
N GLU A 126 25.30 -17.99 -12.87
CA GLU A 126 26.38 -18.24 -11.91
C GLU A 126 27.31 -17.03 -11.81
N ILE A 127 27.63 -16.40 -12.96
CA ILE A 127 28.39 -15.15 -13.00
C ILE A 127 27.60 -14.02 -12.32
N ALA A 128 26.32 -13.90 -12.62
CA ALA A 128 25.45 -12.89 -12.00
C ALA A 128 25.38 -13.06 -10.47
N LEU A 129 25.21 -14.30 -9.98
CA LEU A 129 25.23 -14.60 -8.54
C LEU A 129 26.51 -14.12 -7.87
N LEU A 130 27.66 -14.51 -8.43
CA LEU A 130 28.96 -14.21 -7.83
C LEU A 130 29.35 -12.73 -7.90
N ARG A 131 28.84 -11.98 -8.89
CA ARG A 131 29.18 -10.59 -9.12
C ARG A 131 28.14 -9.58 -8.62
N GLU A 132 26.87 -9.94 -8.65
CA GLU A 132 25.74 -9.05 -8.35
C GLU A 132 24.93 -9.50 -7.12
N GLY A 133 25.16 -10.74 -6.64
CA GLY A 133 24.45 -11.31 -5.51
C GLY A 133 23.19 -12.09 -5.88
N GLU A 134 22.48 -12.58 -4.85
CA GLU A 134 21.30 -13.44 -5.01
C GLU A 134 20.15 -12.77 -5.76
N GLU A 135 19.97 -11.47 -5.59
CA GLU A 135 18.92 -10.71 -6.28
C GLU A 135 19.05 -10.73 -7.81
N ALA A 136 20.28 -10.85 -8.31
CA ALA A 136 20.52 -10.97 -9.73
C ALA A 136 19.95 -12.25 -10.35
N LEU A 137 19.71 -13.29 -9.55
CA LEU A 137 19.09 -14.53 -10.00
C LEU A 137 17.61 -14.37 -10.36
N ASP A 138 16.93 -13.38 -9.82
CA ASP A 138 15.51 -13.10 -10.13
C ASP A 138 15.28 -12.88 -11.63
N LYS A 139 16.29 -12.40 -12.36
CA LYS A 139 16.25 -12.20 -13.83
C LYS A 139 16.25 -13.53 -14.61
N TYR A 140 16.78 -14.59 -13.99
CA TYR A 140 16.98 -15.89 -14.64
C TYR A 140 15.90 -16.91 -14.24
N PHE A 141 15.17 -16.62 -13.15
CA PHE A 141 14.07 -17.49 -12.71
C PHE A 141 12.74 -17.00 -13.30
N PRO A 142 11.94 -17.89 -13.93
CA PRO A 142 10.67 -17.48 -14.51
C PRO A 142 9.73 -16.91 -13.46
N ALA A 143 9.21 -15.70 -13.70
CA ALA A 143 8.22 -15.11 -12.83
C ALA A 143 6.93 -15.95 -12.80
N GLN A 144 6.38 -16.17 -11.60
CA GLN A 144 5.09 -16.83 -11.43
C GLN A 144 3.97 -15.96 -12.04
N ARG A 145 3.22 -16.50 -12.98
CA ARG A 145 2.01 -15.84 -13.51
C ARG A 145 0.89 -16.01 -12.50
N ARG A 146 0.36 -14.88 -12.04
CA ARG A 146 -0.81 -14.85 -11.17
C ARG A 146 -2.05 -14.60 -12.02
N THR A 147 -3.05 -15.47 -11.90
CA THR A 147 -4.35 -15.33 -12.56
C THR A 147 -5.33 -14.61 -11.62
N VAL A 148 -6.29 -13.91 -12.17
CA VAL A 148 -7.33 -13.18 -11.44
C VAL A 148 -8.75 -13.64 -11.80
N GLY A 149 -8.89 -14.59 -12.72
CA GLY A 149 -10.19 -15.07 -13.18
C GLY A 149 -11.06 -15.74 -12.11
N HIS A 150 -10.46 -16.13 -10.97
CA HIS A 150 -11.17 -16.69 -9.82
C HIS A 150 -11.69 -15.62 -8.85
N LEU A 151 -11.33 -14.35 -9.06
CA LEU A 151 -11.78 -13.22 -8.25
C LEU A 151 -13.03 -12.60 -8.86
N GLU A 152 -13.67 -11.76 -8.08
CA GLU A 152 -14.78 -10.91 -8.52
C GLU A 152 -14.46 -9.43 -8.23
N ALA A 153 -15.20 -8.54 -8.86
CA ALA A 153 -15.06 -7.10 -8.64
C ALA A 153 -15.27 -6.74 -7.16
N LEU A 154 -14.44 -5.87 -6.60
CA LEU A 154 -14.37 -5.44 -5.20
C LEU A 154 -13.93 -6.50 -4.18
N GLN A 155 -13.79 -7.77 -4.55
CA GLN A 155 -13.32 -8.82 -3.65
C GLN A 155 -11.90 -8.53 -3.15
N TRP A 156 -11.04 -8.06 -4.05
CA TRP A 156 -9.66 -7.71 -3.74
C TRP A 156 -9.26 -6.41 -4.42
N VAL A 157 -8.89 -5.42 -3.63
CA VAL A 157 -8.42 -4.12 -4.10
C VAL A 157 -6.95 -3.92 -3.74
N ASN A 158 -6.24 -3.13 -4.53
CA ASN A 158 -4.90 -2.66 -4.21
C ASN A 158 -4.88 -1.14 -4.17
N ALA A 159 -3.99 -0.59 -3.35
CA ALA A 159 -3.81 0.84 -3.22
C ALA A 159 -2.33 1.21 -3.17
N ASP A 160 -2.04 2.39 -3.70
CA ASP A 160 -0.69 2.96 -3.65
C ASP A 160 -0.73 4.45 -3.90
N GLY A 161 0.34 5.15 -3.47
CA GLY A 161 0.55 6.56 -3.68
C GLY A 161 1.62 6.83 -4.73
N HIS A 162 1.34 7.74 -5.66
CA HIS A 162 2.30 8.14 -6.68
C HIS A 162 2.50 9.65 -6.70
N ARG A 163 3.77 10.07 -6.59
CA ARG A 163 4.14 11.48 -6.74
C ARG A 163 4.19 11.82 -8.21
N LEU A 164 3.30 12.70 -8.66
CA LEU A 164 3.20 13.08 -10.05
C LEU A 164 4.46 13.82 -10.54
N ASP A 165 4.84 13.57 -11.80
CA ASP A 165 6.00 14.19 -12.45
C ASP A 165 5.67 15.57 -13.06
N ILE A 166 4.94 16.37 -12.28
CA ILE A 166 4.53 17.75 -12.64
C ILE A 166 4.62 18.67 -11.43
N PHE A 167 4.78 19.96 -11.69
CA PHE A 167 4.58 21.01 -10.69
C PHE A 167 3.14 21.49 -10.71
N ALA A 168 2.51 21.53 -9.54
CA ALA A 168 1.21 22.15 -9.31
C ALA A 168 1.33 23.22 -8.23
N LYS A 169 0.45 24.21 -8.26
CA LYS A 169 0.35 25.21 -7.19
C LYS A 169 -0.29 24.57 -5.96
N ASP A 170 0.38 24.70 -4.83
CA ASP A 170 -0.17 24.32 -3.54
C ASP A 170 -1.41 25.18 -3.24
N PRO A 171 -2.57 24.60 -2.90
CA PRO A 171 -3.81 25.34 -2.70
C PRO A 171 -3.79 26.29 -1.51
N GLN A 172 -2.84 26.14 -0.58
CA GLN A 172 -2.73 27.01 0.60
C GLN A 172 -1.63 28.06 0.46
N THR A 173 -0.47 27.66 -0.09
CA THR A 173 0.73 28.51 -0.14
C THR A 173 1.01 29.08 -1.53
N GLU A 174 0.31 28.63 -2.55
CA GLU A 174 0.50 28.93 -3.97
C GLU A 174 1.89 28.58 -4.53
N LYS A 175 2.74 27.98 -3.72
CA LYS A 175 4.10 27.58 -4.13
C LYS A 175 4.05 26.33 -5.02
N PRO A 176 4.98 26.21 -5.98
CA PRO A 176 5.10 25.01 -6.80
C PRO A 176 5.47 23.81 -5.96
N ILE A 177 4.68 22.77 -6.03
CA ILE A 177 4.91 21.46 -5.37
C ILE A 177 4.73 20.33 -6.36
N ARG A 178 5.28 19.16 -6.06
CA ARG A 178 4.96 17.90 -6.75
C ARG A 178 3.85 17.19 -5.97
N PRO A 179 2.62 17.16 -6.49
CA PRO A 179 1.49 16.59 -5.75
C PRO A 179 1.56 15.07 -5.67
N MET A 180 0.87 14.52 -4.68
CA MET A 180 0.71 13.10 -4.44
C MET A 180 -0.68 12.65 -4.87
N LEU A 181 -0.76 11.66 -5.75
CA LEU A 181 -2.00 11.00 -6.15
C LEU A 181 -2.09 9.64 -5.46
N TRP A 182 -3.08 9.46 -4.60
CA TRP A 182 -3.40 8.16 -4.02
C TRP A 182 -4.52 7.51 -4.82
N VAL A 183 -4.38 6.22 -5.13
CA VAL A 183 -5.30 5.49 -6.01
C VAL A 183 -5.70 4.16 -5.38
N TRP A 184 -6.97 3.81 -5.52
CA TRP A 184 -7.54 2.49 -5.25
C TRP A 184 -7.92 1.82 -6.55
N GLN A 185 -7.46 0.60 -6.78
CA GLN A 185 -7.68 -0.16 -8.00
C GLN A 185 -8.23 -1.55 -7.68
N ASP A 186 -9.23 -1.97 -8.41
CA ASP A 186 -9.73 -3.34 -8.37
C ASP A 186 -8.72 -4.32 -9.00
N ILE A 187 -8.41 -5.42 -8.32
CA ILE A 187 -7.44 -6.40 -8.82
C ILE A 187 -8.03 -7.25 -9.95
N TYR A 188 -9.32 -7.56 -9.90
CA TYR A 188 -9.97 -8.34 -10.93
C TYR A 188 -9.98 -7.61 -12.27
N SER A 189 -10.58 -6.44 -12.34
CA SER A 189 -10.80 -5.69 -13.57
C SER A 189 -9.66 -4.76 -13.97
N ARG A 190 -8.83 -4.32 -13.01
CA ARG A 190 -7.83 -3.23 -13.14
C ARG A 190 -8.44 -1.83 -13.21
N LYS A 191 -9.74 -1.68 -13.00
CA LYS A 191 -10.41 -0.37 -12.92
C LYS A 191 -9.85 0.42 -11.74
N VAL A 192 -9.57 1.71 -11.97
CA VAL A 192 -9.36 2.68 -10.89
C VAL A 192 -10.74 2.99 -10.30
N LEU A 193 -10.92 2.66 -9.03
CA LEU A 193 -12.20 2.81 -8.30
C LEU A 193 -12.35 4.20 -7.72
N SER A 194 -11.30 4.69 -7.05
CA SER A 194 -11.26 6.02 -6.48
C SER A 194 -9.83 6.54 -6.39
N TYR A 195 -9.69 7.83 -6.26
CA TYR A 195 -8.39 8.49 -6.09
C TYR A 195 -8.57 9.82 -5.36
N LEU A 196 -7.47 10.32 -4.80
CA LEU A 196 -7.44 11.62 -4.18
C LEU A 196 -6.07 12.28 -4.41
N LEU A 197 -6.11 13.54 -4.85
CA LEU A 197 -4.93 14.38 -5.00
C LEU A 197 -4.69 15.15 -3.70
N ASP A 198 -3.44 15.14 -3.22
CA ASP A 198 -3.03 15.88 -2.03
C ASP A 198 -1.60 16.43 -2.20
N THR A 199 -1.20 17.33 -1.31
CA THR A 199 0.15 17.93 -1.31
C THR A 199 1.22 16.93 -0.86
N SER A 200 0.85 15.97 -0.03
CA SER A 200 1.72 14.91 0.49
C SER A 200 0.94 13.64 0.78
N GLU A 201 1.63 12.51 0.86
CA GLU A 201 1.03 11.26 1.33
C GLU A 201 0.71 11.37 2.82
N ASN A 202 -0.56 11.23 3.16
CA ASN A 202 -1.03 11.29 4.54
C ASN A 202 -2.21 10.33 4.77
N THR A 203 -2.46 10.04 6.05
CA THR A 203 -3.52 9.12 6.45
C THR A 203 -4.92 9.59 6.06
N ASP A 204 -5.16 10.91 6.06
CA ASP A 204 -6.46 11.47 5.69
C ASP A 204 -6.74 11.31 4.20
N GLN A 205 -5.73 11.48 3.35
CA GLN A 205 -5.82 11.20 1.91
C GLN A 205 -6.25 9.74 1.67
N ILE A 206 -5.59 8.79 2.35
CA ILE A 206 -5.90 7.36 2.24
C ILE A 206 -7.30 7.07 2.74
N ARG A 207 -7.68 7.60 3.90
CA ARG A 207 -8.98 7.40 4.52
C ARG A 207 -10.13 7.95 3.67
N ARG A 208 -9.99 9.19 3.17
CA ARG A 208 -11.01 9.84 2.35
C ARG A 208 -11.20 9.17 1.00
N SER A 209 -10.11 8.80 0.32
CA SER A 209 -10.19 8.07 -0.96
C SER A 209 -10.77 6.66 -0.79
N PHE A 210 -10.44 5.97 0.32
CA PHE A 210 -11.06 4.70 0.67
C PHE A 210 -12.56 4.84 0.91
N GLY A 211 -12.95 5.88 1.66
CA GLY A 211 -14.36 6.18 1.90
C GLY A 211 -15.13 6.47 0.61
N ALA A 212 -14.55 7.24 -0.31
CA ALA A 212 -15.16 7.52 -1.61
C ALA A 212 -15.41 6.24 -2.42
N MET A 213 -14.45 5.31 -2.42
CA MET A 213 -14.63 3.99 -3.04
C MET A 213 -15.81 3.23 -2.43
N LEU A 214 -15.89 3.19 -1.10
CA LEU A 214 -16.97 2.47 -0.41
C LEU A 214 -18.34 3.12 -0.60
N GLU A 215 -18.43 4.44 -0.65
CA GLU A 215 -19.69 5.16 -0.91
C GLU A 215 -20.22 4.90 -2.30
N GLU A 216 -19.34 4.81 -3.32
CA GLU A 216 -19.73 4.62 -4.70
C GLU A 216 -20.08 3.16 -5.02
N PHE A 217 -19.26 2.21 -4.54
CA PHE A 217 -19.38 0.81 -4.94
C PHE A 217 -19.91 -0.11 -3.83
N GLY A 218 -19.94 0.33 -2.59
CA GLY A 218 -20.27 -0.53 -1.47
C GLY A 218 -19.07 -1.36 -0.99
N MET A 219 -19.37 -2.40 -0.22
CA MET A 219 -18.38 -3.25 0.42
C MET A 219 -18.63 -4.73 0.09
N TRP A 220 -17.56 -5.44 -0.26
CA TRP A 220 -17.62 -6.89 -0.43
C TRP A 220 -17.97 -7.59 0.88
N CYS A 221 -18.89 -8.54 0.83
CA CYS A 221 -19.35 -9.35 1.98
C CYS A 221 -19.51 -10.84 1.64
N GLY A 222 -18.86 -11.32 0.56
CA GLY A 222 -18.80 -12.75 0.25
C GLY A 222 -17.93 -13.53 1.26
N GLU A 223 -17.99 -14.86 1.20
CA GLU A 223 -17.38 -15.78 2.19
C GLU A 223 -15.88 -15.55 2.42
N SER A 224 -15.12 -15.18 1.37
CA SER A 224 -13.68 -14.91 1.48
C SER A 224 -13.33 -13.64 2.25
N GLY A 225 -14.34 -12.80 2.57
CA GLY A 225 -14.13 -11.45 3.10
C GLY A 225 -13.43 -10.50 2.12
N PRO A 226 -13.49 -9.19 2.34
CA PRO A 226 -12.83 -8.20 1.52
C PRO A 226 -11.31 -8.21 1.74
N GLN A 227 -10.53 -8.13 0.65
CA GLN A 227 -9.07 -8.19 0.66
C GLN A 227 -8.46 -6.87 0.19
N ILE A 228 -7.38 -6.43 0.82
CA ILE A 228 -6.62 -5.24 0.41
C ILE A 228 -5.14 -5.56 0.32
N THR A 229 -4.50 -5.16 -0.78
CA THR A 229 -3.04 -5.10 -0.89
C THR A 229 -2.58 -3.65 -0.85
N ILE A 230 -1.70 -3.31 0.07
CA ILE A 230 -1.21 -1.95 0.28
C ILE A 230 0.29 -1.97 0.62
N ASP A 231 1.01 -0.89 0.29
CA ASP A 231 2.41 -0.76 0.64
C ASP A 231 2.61 -0.40 2.11
N ASN A 232 3.74 -0.83 2.63
CA ASN A 232 4.16 -0.57 4.00
C ASN A 232 4.75 0.85 4.13
N THR A 233 4.02 1.88 3.68
CA THR A 233 4.40 3.28 3.89
C THR A 233 4.00 3.74 5.29
N ARG A 234 4.61 4.83 5.78
CA ARG A 234 4.26 5.38 7.09
C ARG A 234 2.80 5.80 7.19
N ALA A 235 2.23 6.33 6.10
CA ALA A 235 0.84 6.77 6.08
C ALA A 235 -0.12 5.59 6.04
N ALA A 236 0.15 4.57 5.22
CA ALA A 236 -0.70 3.38 5.08
C ALA A 236 -0.57 2.43 6.28
N ALA A 237 0.65 2.26 6.81
CA ALA A 237 0.93 1.43 7.98
C ALA A 237 0.65 2.11 9.33
N ASN A 238 0.03 3.28 9.32
CA ASN A 238 -0.36 4.01 10.51
C ASN A 238 -1.39 3.21 11.33
N LYS A 239 -1.32 3.37 12.66
CA LYS A 239 -2.27 2.76 13.62
C LYS A 239 -3.73 3.04 13.28
N GLN A 240 -4.05 4.21 12.74
CA GLN A 240 -5.40 4.59 12.36
C GLN A 240 -5.95 3.77 11.18
N MET A 241 -5.11 3.39 10.22
CA MET A 241 -5.55 2.61 9.06
C MET A 241 -5.53 1.10 9.30
N THR A 242 -4.46 0.58 9.89
CA THR A 242 -4.21 -0.87 9.95
C THR A 242 -4.07 -1.45 11.35
N GLY A 243 -4.12 -0.61 12.38
CA GLY A 243 -3.94 -1.04 13.78
C GLY A 243 -2.49 -1.02 14.26
N GLY A 244 -1.52 -0.69 13.39
CA GLY A 244 -0.12 -0.46 13.74
C GLY A 244 0.83 -1.61 13.42
N ILE A 245 2.09 -1.25 13.21
CA ILE A 245 3.22 -2.18 13.02
C ILE A 245 4.22 -1.92 14.14
N LYS A 246 4.59 -2.95 14.89
CA LYS A 246 5.52 -2.81 16.01
C LYS A 246 6.99 -2.84 15.64
N THR A 247 7.38 -3.40 14.51
CA THR A 247 8.77 -3.46 14.09
C THR A 247 8.90 -3.42 12.56
N ARG A 248 10.06 -2.98 12.08
CA ARG A 248 10.42 -2.86 10.66
C ARG A 248 10.27 -4.16 9.85
N PHE A 249 10.12 -5.32 10.51
CA PHE A 249 10.19 -6.64 9.89
C PHE A 249 9.12 -7.65 10.32
N ARG A 250 8.22 -7.35 11.27
CA ARG A 250 7.24 -8.33 11.74
C ARG A 250 5.93 -7.70 12.20
N TYR A 251 4.82 -8.18 11.60
CA TYR A 251 3.47 -7.96 12.08
C TYR A 251 3.25 -8.81 13.32
N LYS A 252 3.22 -8.20 14.51
CA LYS A 252 2.58 -8.80 15.66
C LYS A 252 1.46 -7.87 16.11
N PHE A 253 0.24 -8.32 15.93
CA PHE A 253 -0.89 -7.80 16.68
C PHE A 253 -0.55 -7.98 18.17
N VAL A 254 -0.57 -6.90 18.91
CA VAL A 254 -0.52 -6.98 20.37
C VAL A 254 -1.94 -6.90 20.84
N GLU A 255 -2.38 -7.94 21.53
CA GLU A 255 -3.66 -7.95 22.22
C GLU A 255 -3.82 -6.64 23.01
N GLY A 256 -4.90 -5.88 22.73
CA GLY A 256 -5.18 -4.58 23.35
C GLY A 256 -4.78 -3.32 22.55
N GLU A 257 -4.28 -3.42 21.31
CA GLU A 257 -4.14 -2.24 20.42
C GLU A 257 -5.46 -1.94 19.67
N ALA A 258 -5.72 -0.64 19.43
CA ALA A 258 -6.90 -0.22 18.69
C ALA A 258 -6.88 -0.76 17.25
N LYS A 259 -7.96 -1.35 16.80
CA LYS A 259 -8.11 -1.79 15.40
C LYS A 259 -8.09 -0.60 14.47
N GLY A 260 -7.31 -0.68 13.38
CA GLY A 260 -7.33 0.31 12.33
C GLY A 260 -8.63 0.27 11.52
N ILE A 261 -8.84 1.30 10.69
CA ILE A 261 -10.06 1.45 9.89
C ILE A 261 -10.31 0.22 9.01
N LEU A 262 -9.30 -0.25 8.30
CA LEU A 262 -9.42 -1.38 7.38
C LEU A 262 -9.82 -2.67 8.10
N THR A 263 -9.14 -2.99 9.20
CA THR A 263 -9.43 -4.19 10.00
C THR A 263 -10.75 -4.09 10.76
N ALA A 264 -11.14 -2.89 11.23
CA ALA A 264 -12.44 -2.65 11.87
C ALA A 264 -13.63 -2.83 10.91
N LEU A 265 -13.40 -2.58 9.60
CA LEU A 265 -14.34 -2.82 8.52
C LEU A 265 -14.29 -4.27 7.98
N GLY A 266 -13.46 -5.13 8.55
CA GLY A 266 -13.37 -6.54 8.20
C GLY A 266 -12.45 -6.85 7.01
N TYR A 267 -11.64 -5.88 6.54
CA TYR A 267 -10.69 -6.13 5.47
C TYR A 267 -9.47 -6.91 5.95
N THR A 268 -9.08 -7.93 5.18
CA THR A 268 -7.79 -8.59 5.34
C THR A 268 -6.72 -7.79 4.59
N VAL A 269 -5.73 -7.30 5.33
CA VAL A 269 -4.66 -6.46 4.76
C VAL A 269 -3.46 -7.33 4.39
N HIS A 270 -3.12 -7.33 3.10
CA HIS A 270 -1.92 -7.95 2.54
C HIS A 270 -0.87 -6.87 2.29
N TRP A 271 0.27 -7.04 2.92
CA TRP A 271 1.39 -6.14 2.72
C TRP A 271 2.25 -6.62 1.56
N THR A 272 2.79 -5.71 0.80
CA THR A 272 3.78 -6.08 -0.21
C THR A 272 5.02 -6.63 0.49
N SER A 273 5.53 -7.74 -0.07
CA SER A 273 6.78 -8.33 0.42
C SER A 273 7.93 -7.34 0.23
N VAL A 274 8.73 -7.16 1.26
CA VAL A 274 10.01 -6.48 1.19
C VAL A 274 11.12 -7.50 0.93
N ASP A 275 12.15 -7.10 0.23
CA ASP A 275 13.36 -7.90 0.08
C ASP A 275 14.16 -7.98 1.40
N SER A 276 15.28 -8.70 1.39
CA SER A 276 16.18 -8.84 2.55
C SER A 276 16.74 -7.51 3.07
N TRP A 277 16.70 -6.45 2.26
CA TRP A 277 17.17 -5.10 2.56
C TRP A 277 16.05 -4.14 2.95
N GLY A 278 14.79 -4.60 2.96
CA GLY A 278 13.63 -3.81 3.31
C GLY A 278 13.09 -2.93 2.17
N ALA A 279 13.55 -3.14 0.93
CA ALA A 279 12.95 -2.51 -0.25
C ALA A 279 11.74 -3.32 -0.73
N GLY A 280 10.66 -2.63 -1.10
CA GLY A 280 9.44 -3.29 -1.58
C GLY A 280 9.66 -3.97 -2.93
N ARG A 281 9.28 -5.25 -3.05
CA ARG A 281 9.22 -5.93 -4.35
C ARG A 281 8.01 -5.45 -5.14
N GLY A 282 8.16 -4.30 -5.81
CA GLY A 282 7.12 -3.61 -6.58
C GLY A 282 6.48 -4.42 -7.70
N GLN A 283 7.14 -5.47 -8.18
CA GLN A 283 6.64 -6.33 -9.27
C GLN A 283 5.34 -7.09 -8.93
N SER A 284 4.87 -7.04 -7.69
CA SER A 284 3.69 -7.78 -7.24
C SER A 284 2.36 -7.02 -7.39
N LYS A 285 2.39 -5.70 -7.66
CA LYS A 285 1.20 -4.85 -7.69
C LYS A 285 0.79 -4.43 -9.11
N PRO A 286 -0.45 -4.71 -9.51
CA PRO A 286 -0.99 -4.20 -10.78
C PRO A 286 -1.03 -2.67 -10.88
N ILE A 287 -1.19 -1.98 -9.76
CA ILE A 287 -1.32 -0.52 -9.68
C ILE A 287 -0.05 0.23 -10.14
N GLU A 288 1.13 -0.35 -9.98
CA GLU A 288 2.37 0.25 -10.48
C GLU A 288 2.36 0.42 -12.01
N ARG A 289 1.76 -0.55 -12.72
CA ARG A 289 1.56 -0.43 -14.15
C ARG A 289 0.54 0.67 -14.48
N ALA A 290 -0.53 0.78 -13.69
CA ALA A 290 -1.50 1.85 -13.84
C ALA A 290 -0.85 3.23 -13.65
N PHE A 291 -0.01 3.40 -12.65
CA PHE A 291 0.72 4.65 -12.43
C PHE A 291 1.67 5.00 -13.58
N ARG A 292 2.37 4.00 -14.14
CA ARG A 292 3.23 4.23 -15.30
C ARG A 292 2.43 4.77 -16.48
N ASP A 293 1.25 4.22 -16.74
CA ASP A 293 0.40 4.63 -17.86
C ASP A 293 -0.32 5.98 -17.55
N LEU A 294 -0.92 6.13 -16.38
CA LEU A 294 -1.63 7.34 -15.95
C LEU A 294 -0.68 8.52 -15.69
N GLY A 295 0.44 8.28 -15.00
CA GLY A 295 1.40 9.32 -14.68
C GLY A 295 1.96 9.99 -15.94
N VAL A 296 2.26 9.19 -16.98
CA VAL A 296 2.70 9.73 -18.27
C VAL A 296 1.57 10.52 -18.94
N LYS A 297 0.34 9.98 -19.01
CA LYS A 297 -0.80 10.67 -19.64
C LYS A 297 -1.11 11.99 -18.95
N ILE A 298 -1.17 12.02 -17.61
CA ILE A 298 -1.39 13.23 -16.83
C ILE A 298 -0.26 14.24 -17.06
N ALA A 299 1.00 13.80 -16.95
CA ALA A 299 2.14 14.70 -17.12
C ALA A 299 2.27 15.23 -18.56
N THR A 300 1.80 14.49 -19.56
CA THR A 300 1.86 14.90 -20.97
C THR A 300 0.60 15.57 -21.49
N ALA A 301 -0.42 15.73 -20.66
CA ALA A 301 -1.62 16.48 -21.02
C ALA A 301 -1.28 17.91 -21.46
N SER A 302 -2.01 18.44 -22.42
CA SER A 302 -1.75 19.78 -22.98
C SER A 302 -1.80 20.88 -21.92
N GLU A 303 -2.66 20.73 -20.94
CA GLU A 303 -2.83 21.66 -19.81
C GLU A 303 -1.60 21.70 -18.89
N CYS A 304 -0.80 20.62 -18.87
CA CYS A 304 0.44 20.45 -18.09
C CYS A 304 1.69 20.91 -18.85
N TYR A 305 1.54 21.60 -19.99
CA TYR A 305 2.69 22.18 -20.71
C TYR A 305 3.46 23.16 -19.82
N GLY A 306 4.79 23.01 -19.78
CA GLY A 306 5.68 23.80 -18.91
C GLY A 306 5.67 23.43 -17.42
N CYS A 307 4.86 22.44 -17.02
CA CYS A 307 4.76 22.00 -15.62
C CYS A 307 5.54 20.69 -15.35
N ARG A 308 6.10 20.05 -16.36
CA ARG A 308 6.73 18.71 -16.24
C ARG A 308 8.03 18.76 -15.46
N THR A 309 8.28 17.72 -14.65
CA THR A 309 9.55 17.55 -13.93
C THR A 309 10.51 16.56 -14.61
N GLY A 310 9.99 15.71 -15.52
CA GLY A 310 10.70 14.55 -16.02
C GLY A 310 10.73 13.41 -14.98
N ASN A 311 10.82 12.18 -15.46
CA ASN A 311 10.84 10.97 -14.63
C ASN A 311 12.22 10.56 -14.13
N LYS A 312 13.29 11.26 -14.57
CA LYS A 312 14.69 11.03 -14.16
C LYS A 312 15.43 12.38 -14.10
N PRO A 313 16.47 12.49 -13.27
CA PRO A 313 17.30 13.70 -13.20
C PRO A 313 17.91 14.13 -14.54
N THR A 314 18.17 13.15 -15.42
CA THR A 314 18.72 13.36 -16.76
C THR A 314 17.68 13.64 -17.84
N ALA A 315 16.38 13.51 -17.54
CA ALA A 315 15.27 13.70 -18.47
C ALA A 315 14.45 14.96 -18.12
N LYS A 316 15.10 15.99 -17.61
CA LYS A 316 14.48 17.29 -17.36
C LYS A 316 14.14 17.95 -18.69
N PRO A 317 12.89 18.41 -18.90
CA PRO A 317 12.53 19.17 -20.08
C PRO A 317 13.23 20.54 -20.08
N GLU A 318 13.37 21.16 -21.24
CA GLU A 318 14.02 22.49 -21.39
C GLU A 318 13.30 23.58 -20.61
N ASP A 319 11.98 23.46 -20.47
CA ASP A 319 11.10 24.39 -19.75
C ASP A 319 10.87 23.98 -18.26
N TYR A 320 11.76 23.15 -17.69
CA TYR A 320 11.66 22.67 -16.31
C TYR A 320 11.47 23.81 -15.30
N GLY A 321 10.37 23.72 -14.55
CA GLY A 321 10.06 24.69 -13.48
C GLY A 321 9.57 26.05 -13.97
N SER A 322 9.29 26.22 -15.27
CA SER A 322 8.80 27.47 -15.84
C SER A 322 7.36 27.77 -15.42
N ARG A 323 6.57 26.75 -15.11
CA ARG A 323 5.15 26.86 -14.76
C ARG A 323 4.75 25.81 -13.73
N ALA A 324 3.71 26.13 -12.95
CA ALA A 324 2.97 25.19 -12.12
C ALA A 324 1.49 25.25 -12.52
N ILE A 325 0.84 24.10 -12.68
CA ILE A 325 -0.59 24.01 -13.03
C ILE A 325 -1.46 24.39 -11.83
N GLU A 326 -2.59 25.03 -12.09
CA GLU A 326 -3.59 25.31 -11.06
C GLU A 326 -4.18 24.01 -10.50
N TRP A 327 -4.39 23.95 -9.19
CA TRP A 327 -4.82 22.74 -8.48
C TRP A 327 -6.13 22.15 -9.01
N ASP A 328 -7.14 23.00 -9.23
CA ASP A 328 -8.44 22.54 -9.72
C ASP A 328 -8.41 22.17 -11.21
N LEU A 329 -7.54 22.80 -11.99
CA LEU A 329 -7.31 22.37 -13.37
C LEU A 329 -6.66 20.99 -13.41
N LEU A 330 -5.68 20.75 -12.55
CA LEU A 330 -5.03 19.43 -12.42
C LEU A 330 -6.03 18.34 -12.02
N LYS A 331 -6.94 18.61 -11.08
CA LYS A 331 -8.02 17.67 -10.73
C LYS A 331 -8.83 17.28 -11.96
N ARG A 332 -9.28 18.24 -12.76
CA ARG A 332 -10.04 17.97 -13.99
C ARG A 332 -9.25 17.16 -15.02
N VAL A 333 -7.94 17.42 -15.13
CA VAL A 333 -7.07 16.60 -15.98
C VAL A 333 -7.01 15.16 -15.48
N ILE A 334 -6.83 14.96 -14.17
CA ILE A 334 -6.80 13.63 -13.56
C ILE A 334 -8.14 12.91 -13.78
N ASP A 335 -9.27 13.57 -13.55
CA ASP A 335 -10.61 13.01 -13.76
C ASP A 335 -10.78 12.50 -15.20
N ARG A 336 -10.38 13.30 -16.17
CA ARG A 336 -10.42 12.95 -17.59
C ARG A 336 -9.54 11.73 -17.89
N GLU A 337 -8.29 11.76 -17.44
CA GLU A 337 -7.33 10.70 -17.76
C GLU A 337 -7.68 9.38 -17.04
N VAL A 338 -8.20 9.41 -15.82
CA VAL A 338 -8.70 8.22 -15.12
C VAL A 338 -9.92 7.66 -15.82
N THR A 339 -10.87 8.50 -16.22
CA THR A 339 -12.03 8.06 -16.99
C THR A 339 -11.61 7.40 -18.31
N ALA A 340 -10.70 8.05 -19.05
CA ALA A 340 -10.16 7.49 -20.29
C ALA A 340 -9.38 6.19 -20.03
N PHE A 341 -8.65 6.09 -18.94
CA PHE A 341 -7.94 4.86 -18.55
C PHE A 341 -8.89 3.70 -18.30
N ASN A 342 -10.01 3.93 -17.59
CA ASN A 342 -11.01 2.92 -17.28
C ASN A 342 -11.81 2.48 -18.51
N THR A 343 -12.20 3.43 -19.37
CA THR A 343 -13.10 3.19 -20.51
C THR A 343 -12.38 2.80 -21.81
N GLN A 344 -11.05 2.95 -21.87
CA GLN A 344 -10.27 2.59 -23.04
C GLN A 344 -10.42 1.09 -23.38
N THR A 345 -10.89 0.78 -24.57
CA THR A 345 -11.00 -0.59 -25.12
C THR A 345 -9.65 -1.13 -25.61
N GLY A 346 -9.62 -2.39 -26.00
CA GLY A 346 -8.41 -3.08 -26.48
C GLY A 346 -7.48 -3.53 -25.36
N ARG A 347 -7.96 -3.61 -24.11
CA ARG A 347 -7.18 -4.11 -22.96
C ARG A 347 -6.93 -5.61 -23.07
N ARG A 348 -5.68 -6.01 -22.90
CA ARG A 348 -5.23 -7.42 -23.04
C ARG A 348 -5.07 -8.13 -21.70
N THR A 349 -5.77 -7.68 -20.65
CA THR A 349 -5.79 -8.40 -19.37
C THR A 349 -6.72 -9.61 -19.45
N GLU A 350 -6.53 -10.57 -18.57
CA GLU A 350 -7.31 -11.81 -18.50
C GLU A 350 -8.82 -11.55 -18.48
N THR A 351 -9.26 -10.55 -17.72
CA THR A 351 -10.68 -10.25 -17.52
C THR A 351 -11.27 -9.27 -18.52
N ALA A 352 -10.49 -8.31 -19.03
CA ALA A 352 -10.97 -7.35 -20.01
C ALA A 352 -11.03 -7.93 -21.44
N ASN A 353 -10.15 -8.88 -21.77
CA ASN A 353 -10.16 -9.66 -23.02
C ASN A 353 -10.49 -8.85 -24.30
N GLY A 354 -9.85 -7.70 -24.47
CA GLY A 354 -10.10 -6.79 -25.60
C GLY A 354 -11.14 -5.69 -25.32
N GLY A 355 -11.95 -5.81 -24.28
CA GLY A 355 -12.84 -4.76 -23.78
C GLY A 355 -12.12 -3.68 -22.98
N SER A 356 -12.87 -2.93 -22.18
CA SER A 356 -12.36 -1.93 -21.24
C SER A 356 -12.29 -2.49 -19.81
N TYR A 357 -11.56 -1.81 -18.92
CA TYR A 357 -11.57 -2.13 -17.49
C TYR A 357 -12.93 -1.83 -16.84
N GLU A 358 -13.61 -0.81 -17.35
CA GLU A 358 -14.97 -0.45 -16.93
C GLU A 358 -15.97 -1.56 -17.21
N ASP A 359 -15.95 -2.13 -18.43
CA ASP A 359 -16.87 -3.20 -18.81
C ASP A 359 -16.62 -4.47 -18.00
N ALA A 360 -15.35 -4.87 -17.84
CA ALA A 360 -14.98 -6.03 -17.02
C ALA A 360 -15.42 -5.86 -15.56
N PHE A 361 -15.22 -4.66 -14.99
CA PHE A 361 -15.68 -4.35 -13.64
C PHE A 361 -17.20 -4.42 -13.53
N ARG A 362 -17.90 -3.71 -14.41
CA ARG A 362 -19.37 -3.58 -14.38
C ARG A 362 -20.06 -4.93 -14.46
N GLU A 363 -19.61 -5.81 -15.35
CA GLU A 363 -20.18 -7.14 -15.51
C GLU A 363 -20.07 -7.97 -14.23
N SER A 364 -18.86 -8.07 -13.67
CA SER A 364 -18.60 -8.80 -12.43
C SER A 364 -19.28 -8.17 -11.22
N TYR A 365 -19.27 -6.83 -11.13
CA TYR A 365 -19.89 -6.07 -10.04
C TYR A 365 -21.40 -6.29 -9.97
N LEU A 366 -22.09 -6.21 -11.11
CA LEU A 366 -23.53 -6.44 -11.17
C LEU A 366 -23.88 -7.89 -10.81
N GLY A 367 -23.09 -8.86 -11.25
CA GLY A 367 -23.24 -10.26 -10.86
C GLY A 367 -23.05 -10.48 -9.36
N ALA A 368 -22.00 -9.90 -8.78
CA ALA A 368 -21.74 -10.00 -7.34
C ALA A 368 -22.80 -9.29 -6.50
N LYS A 369 -23.31 -8.14 -6.96
CA LYS A 369 -24.38 -7.38 -6.28
C LYS A 369 -25.71 -8.15 -6.33
N ALA A 370 -26.07 -8.71 -7.46
CA ALA A 370 -27.26 -9.55 -7.62
C ALA A 370 -27.22 -10.81 -6.75
N ALA A 371 -26.02 -11.38 -6.54
CA ALA A 371 -25.79 -12.52 -5.66
C ALA A 371 -25.69 -12.14 -4.15
N GLY A 372 -25.89 -10.87 -3.80
CA GLY A 372 -25.83 -10.40 -2.41
C GLY A 372 -24.42 -10.36 -1.81
N ARG A 373 -23.37 -10.42 -2.63
CA ARG A 373 -21.99 -10.37 -2.16
C ARG A 373 -21.42 -8.95 -2.02
N ILE A 374 -22.18 -7.94 -2.40
CA ILE A 374 -21.86 -6.53 -2.22
C ILE A 374 -22.98 -5.86 -1.47
N ARG A 375 -22.68 -5.20 -0.36
CA ARG A 375 -23.62 -4.42 0.42
C ARG A 375 -23.26 -2.94 0.46
N GLU A 376 -24.24 -2.10 0.62
CA GLU A 376 -24.02 -0.68 0.86
C GLU A 376 -23.42 -0.43 2.24
N VAL A 377 -22.66 0.66 2.38
CA VAL A 377 -22.08 1.06 3.66
C VAL A 377 -23.13 1.74 4.52
N GLY A 378 -23.26 1.28 5.76
CA GLY A 378 -24.14 1.87 6.74
C GLY A 378 -23.53 3.06 7.46
N MET A 379 -24.35 3.75 8.29
CA MET A 379 -23.88 4.90 9.08
C MET A 379 -22.73 4.56 10.04
N ARG A 380 -22.64 3.32 10.49
CA ARG A 380 -21.56 2.85 11.37
C ARG A 380 -20.22 2.85 10.61
N GLU A 381 -20.21 2.29 9.43
CA GLU A 381 -19.01 2.22 8.58
C GLU A 381 -18.58 3.62 8.12
N ARG A 382 -19.53 4.48 7.75
CA ARG A 382 -19.27 5.88 7.37
C ARG A 382 -18.47 6.64 8.42
N ARG A 383 -18.77 6.45 9.69
CA ARG A 383 -18.02 7.07 10.80
C ARG A 383 -16.55 6.67 10.83
N PHE A 384 -16.20 5.46 10.33
CA PHE A 384 -14.82 5.02 10.30
C PHE A 384 -13.96 5.74 9.25
N PHE A 385 -14.52 6.11 8.10
CA PHE A 385 -13.76 6.73 7.03
C PHE A 385 -14.06 8.23 6.82
N LEU A 386 -15.21 8.74 7.26
CA LEU A 386 -15.49 10.18 7.18
C LEU A 386 -14.83 10.96 8.33
N LEU A 387 -14.74 10.37 9.52
CA LEU A 387 -14.24 11.05 10.71
C LEU A 387 -12.77 10.71 10.97
N ALA A 388 -11.98 11.72 11.30
CA ALA A 388 -10.63 11.52 11.83
C ALA A 388 -10.70 10.72 13.14
N ALA A 389 -9.65 9.98 13.46
CA ALA A 389 -9.58 9.20 14.67
C ALA A 389 -8.32 9.53 15.46
N ASP A 390 -8.45 9.70 16.76
CA ASP A 390 -7.33 9.92 17.67
C ASP A 390 -7.52 9.09 18.95
N THR A 391 -6.45 8.46 19.43
CA THR A 391 -6.48 7.72 20.69
C THR A 391 -6.22 8.69 21.84
N LYS A 392 -7.14 8.77 22.76
CA LYS A 392 -7.08 9.65 23.94
C LYS A 392 -7.27 8.87 25.21
N GLN A 393 -6.65 9.32 26.28
CA GLN A 393 -6.93 8.81 27.61
C GLN A 393 -8.11 9.57 28.20
N ALA A 394 -9.16 8.87 28.60
CA ALA A 394 -10.27 9.44 29.34
C ALA A 394 -9.80 9.90 30.73
N ALA A 395 -10.21 11.08 31.18
CA ALA A 395 -9.81 11.63 32.46
C ALA A 395 -10.18 10.69 33.62
N LYS A 396 -9.26 10.52 34.59
CA LYS A 396 -9.42 9.57 35.71
C LYS A 396 -10.64 9.82 36.58
N ARG A 397 -11.10 11.09 36.67
CA ARG A 397 -12.17 11.49 37.60
C ARG A 397 -13.57 11.34 36.98
N ASN A 398 -13.74 11.76 35.75
CA ASN A 398 -15.07 11.90 35.12
C ASN A 398 -15.17 11.30 33.71
N GLY A 399 -14.07 10.77 33.17
CA GLY A 399 -14.06 10.22 31.81
C GLY A 399 -13.99 11.27 30.70
N GLU A 400 -13.78 12.56 31.00
CA GLU A 400 -13.71 13.64 30.01
C GLU A 400 -12.55 13.40 29.02
N ILE A 401 -12.76 13.75 27.76
CA ILE A 401 -11.76 13.63 26.69
C ILE A 401 -11.35 15.03 26.25
N ASN A 402 -10.04 15.31 26.31
CA ASN A 402 -9.43 16.52 25.75
C ASN A 402 -8.93 16.24 24.34
N LEU A 403 -9.49 16.96 23.34
CA LEU A 403 -9.15 16.78 21.94
C LEU A 403 -9.06 18.16 21.24
N LEU A 404 -7.88 18.48 20.67
CA LEU A 404 -7.64 19.73 19.93
C LEU A 404 -8.12 21.01 20.66
N GLY A 405 -7.88 21.08 21.97
CA GLY A 405 -8.27 22.21 22.81
C GLY A 405 -9.72 22.23 23.28
N ASN A 406 -10.55 21.30 22.82
CA ASN A 406 -11.93 21.14 23.28
C ASN A 406 -12.07 19.98 24.26
N ARG A 407 -13.11 20.05 25.10
CA ARG A 407 -13.47 19.03 26.07
C ARG A 407 -14.76 18.35 25.64
N TYR A 408 -14.79 17.01 25.73
CA TYR A 408 -15.94 16.23 25.33
C TYR A 408 -16.31 15.23 26.42
N TRP A 409 -17.61 15.03 26.60
CA TRP A 409 -18.10 14.11 27.64
C TRP A 409 -19.44 13.49 27.27
N CYS A 410 -19.63 12.24 27.69
CA CYS A 410 -20.91 11.55 27.77
C CYS A 410 -20.92 10.63 28.99
N GLU A 411 -22.10 10.21 29.44
CA GLU A 411 -22.26 9.41 30.65
C GLU A 411 -21.54 8.06 30.57
N GLU A 412 -21.53 7.44 29.42
CA GLU A 412 -20.92 6.14 29.18
C GLU A 412 -19.42 6.15 29.45
N LEU A 413 -18.75 7.30 29.31
CA LEU A 413 -17.31 7.48 29.54
C LEU A 413 -16.91 7.32 31.03
N ILE A 414 -17.87 7.39 31.96
CA ILE A 414 -17.58 7.18 33.37
C ILE A 414 -17.00 5.78 33.62
N ARG A 415 -17.41 4.78 32.84
CA ARG A 415 -16.88 3.41 32.93
C ARG A 415 -15.47 3.26 32.34
N TRP A 416 -15.03 4.29 31.66
CA TRP A 416 -13.76 4.33 30.94
C TRP A 416 -12.75 5.29 31.58
N CYS A 417 -13.03 5.80 32.78
CA CYS A 417 -12.13 6.68 33.49
C CYS A 417 -10.71 6.09 33.58
N GLY A 418 -9.70 6.85 33.15
CA GLY A 418 -8.31 6.45 33.14
C GLY A 418 -7.91 5.46 32.05
N LYS A 419 -8.84 4.99 31.21
CA LYS A 419 -8.58 4.06 30.09
C LYS A 419 -8.38 4.82 28.80
N GLU A 420 -7.71 4.17 27.84
CA GLU A 420 -7.58 4.69 26.49
C GLU A 420 -8.85 4.37 25.67
N VAL A 421 -9.32 5.35 24.92
CA VAL A 421 -10.46 5.30 24.03
C VAL A 421 -10.08 5.91 22.67
N VAL A 422 -10.82 5.56 21.63
CA VAL A 422 -10.62 6.12 20.28
C VAL A 422 -11.73 7.13 20.02
N ALA A 423 -11.36 8.42 19.94
CA ALA A 423 -12.25 9.50 19.57
C ALA A 423 -12.29 9.68 18.04
N ARG A 424 -13.49 9.63 17.45
CA ARG A 424 -13.71 9.94 16.02
C ARG A 424 -14.45 11.24 15.90
N TYR A 425 -13.89 12.16 15.14
CA TYR A 425 -14.36 13.54 15.07
C TYR A 425 -14.20 14.12 13.67
N ASP A 426 -14.98 15.13 13.35
CA ASP A 426 -14.84 15.94 12.15
C ASP A 426 -13.82 17.07 12.42
N PRO A 427 -12.64 17.05 11.74
CA PRO A 427 -11.65 18.11 11.94
C PRO A 427 -12.13 19.52 11.55
N GLU A 428 -13.11 19.59 10.64
CA GLU A 428 -13.67 20.85 10.17
C GLU A 428 -14.74 21.40 11.13
N ASN A 429 -15.30 20.54 12.02
CA ASN A 429 -16.34 20.94 12.94
C ASN A 429 -16.16 20.35 14.35
N LEU A 430 -15.22 20.88 15.10
CA LEU A 430 -14.88 20.43 16.45
C LEU A 430 -15.94 20.78 17.52
N GLN A 431 -16.97 21.57 17.18
CA GLN A 431 -18.08 21.90 18.11
C GLN A 431 -19.17 20.82 18.13
N GLN A 432 -19.16 19.92 17.13
CA GLN A 432 -20.09 18.78 17.10
C GLN A 432 -19.71 17.71 18.12
N SER A 433 -20.66 16.82 18.41
CA SER A 433 -20.40 15.64 19.21
C SER A 433 -19.41 14.73 18.50
N ILE A 434 -18.46 14.19 19.25
CA ILE A 434 -17.53 13.17 18.78
C ILE A 434 -18.04 11.77 19.10
N TRP A 435 -17.64 10.79 18.30
CA TRP A 435 -17.97 9.39 18.52
C TRP A 435 -16.83 8.68 19.22
N VAL A 436 -17.09 8.07 20.36
CA VAL A 436 -16.05 7.41 21.16
C VAL A 436 -16.22 5.90 21.09
N TYR A 437 -15.10 5.23 20.83
CA TYR A 437 -15.01 3.78 20.69
C TYR A 437 -13.99 3.22 21.66
N ASP A 438 -14.14 1.95 22.00
CA ASP A 438 -13.08 1.19 22.66
C ASP A 438 -11.98 0.79 21.65
N LYS A 439 -10.93 0.12 22.13
CA LYS A 439 -9.82 -0.35 21.28
C LYS A 439 -10.25 -1.44 20.29
N ASP A 440 -11.31 -2.12 20.56
CA ASP A 440 -11.87 -3.19 19.72
C ASP A 440 -12.82 -2.67 18.63
N GLY A 441 -13.08 -1.37 18.62
CA GLY A 441 -13.96 -0.71 17.66
C GLY A 441 -15.45 -0.77 18.05
N ASN A 442 -15.79 -1.10 19.31
CA ASN A 442 -17.15 -1.03 19.79
C ASN A 442 -17.47 0.41 20.21
N LEU A 443 -18.67 0.87 19.84
CA LEU A 443 -19.14 2.21 20.18
C LEU A 443 -19.39 2.31 21.69
N ILE A 444 -18.74 3.27 22.34
CA ILE A 444 -19.00 3.63 23.75
C ILE A 444 -20.16 4.62 23.81
N GLY A 445 -20.09 5.72 23.03
CA GLY A 445 -21.13 6.74 23.03
C GLY A 445 -20.80 7.94 22.15
N ALA A 446 -21.73 8.89 22.08
CA ALA A 446 -21.54 10.19 21.46
C ALA A 446 -21.23 11.23 22.54
N ALA A 447 -19.97 11.66 22.61
CA ALA A 447 -19.55 12.66 23.58
C ALA A 447 -19.77 14.07 23.04
N ARG A 448 -20.55 14.89 23.78
CA ARG A 448 -20.83 16.26 23.40
C ARG A 448 -19.64 17.16 23.73
N CYS A 449 -19.43 18.19 22.91
CA CYS A 449 -18.47 19.23 23.21
C CYS A 449 -18.93 20.06 24.40
N ILE A 450 -18.05 20.20 25.39
CA ILE A 450 -18.27 21.10 26.53
C ILE A 450 -17.54 22.38 26.17
N SER A 451 -18.27 23.36 25.65
CA SER A 451 -17.68 24.68 25.33
C SER A 451 -17.34 25.44 26.59
N ASP A 452 -16.17 26.06 26.61
CA ASP A 452 -15.83 27.00 27.66
C ASP A 452 -16.71 28.24 27.48
N THR A 453 -17.41 28.61 28.54
CA THR A 453 -18.30 29.76 28.54
C THR A 453 -17.65 30.92 29.29
N GLY A 454 -17.81 32.14 28.78
CA GLY A 454 -17.32 33.35 29.47
C GLY A 454 -17.89 33.43 30.89
N TYR A 455 -17.07 33.89 31.84
CA TYR A 455 -17.42 34.03 33.27
C TYR A 455 -18.77 34.72 33.51
N ASN A 456 -19.20 35.59 32.61
CA ASN A 456 -20.45 36.34 32.71
C ASN A 456 -21.64 35.71 31.99
N ASN A 457 -21.53 34.48 31.44
CA ASN A 457 -22.61 33.84 30.71
C ASN A 457 -23.52 33.05 31.68
N THR A 458 -24.48 33.77 32.30
CA THR A 458 -25.44 33.19 33.26
C THR A 458 -26.40 32.18 32.61
N GLN A 459 -26.67 32.27 31.32
CA GLN A 459 -27.54 31.32 30.60
C GLN A 459 -26.87 29.96 30.46
N ALA A 460 -25.61 29.93 30.04
CA ALA A 460 -24.85 28.67 29.93
C ALA A 460 -24.65 28.03 31.33
N ALA A 461 -24.43 28.83 32.38
CA ALA A 461 -24.36 28.34 33.75
C ALA A 461 -25.68 27.66 34.21
N ARG A 462 -26.82 28.27 33.85
CA ARG A 462 -28.14 27.68 34.13
C ARG A 462 -28.41 26.39 33.34
N GLU A 463 -28.03 26.33 32.10
CA GLU A 463 -28.14 25.10 31.26
C GLU A 463 -27.28 23.99 31.82
N HIS A 464 -26.03 24.28 32.20
CA HIS A 464 -25.14 23.33 32.85
C HIS A 464 -25.73 22.83 34.20
N ALA A 465 -26.27 23.72 35.04
CA ALA A 465 -26.88 23.36 36.29
C ALA A 465 -28.11 22.45 36.09
N ARG A 466 -28.97 22.76 35.09
CA ARG A 466 -30.11 21.89 34.73
C ARG A 466 -29.65 20.52 34.27
N ALA A 467 -28.63 20.44 33.39
CA ALA A 467 -28.09 19.17 32.93
C ALA A 467 -27.50 18.33 34.09
N LYS A 468 -26.79 18.98 35.03
CA LYS A 468 -26.28 18.33 36.25
C LYS A 468 -27.40 17.78 37.13
N THR A 469 -28.47 18.58 37.31
CA THR A 469 -29.65 18.16 38.11
C THR A 469 -30.35 16.96 37.47
N GLN A 470 -30.55 16.99 36.15
CA GLN A 470 -31.15 15.86 35.40
C GLN A 470 -30.30 14.60 35.51
N PHE A 471 -28.97 14.72 35.34
CA PHE A 471 -28.05 13.60 35.53
C PHE A 471 -28.14 13.02 36.95
N THR A 472 -28.15 13.88 37.98
CA THR A 472 -28.27 13.45 39.39
C THR A 472 -29.59 12.74 39.64
N LYS A 473 -30.72 13.27 39.13
CA LYS A 473 -32.05 12.62 39.29
C LYS A 473 -32.10 11.26 38.58
N ALA A 474 -31.59 11.18 37.35
CA ALA A 474 -31.54 9.93 36.60
C ALA A 474 -30.65 8.87 37.29
N THR A 475 -29.48 9.29 37.79
CA THR A 475 -28.54 8.40 38.51
C THR A 475 -29.15 7.90 39.81
N LYS A 476 -29.81 8.78 40.60
CA LYS A 476 -30.53 8.37 41.82
C LYS A 476 -31.61 7.33 41.51
N LYS A 477 -32.48 7.62 40.55
CA LYS A 477 -33.56 6.70 40.13
C LYS A 477 -33.03 5.35 39.68
N ALA A 478 -31.93 5.35 38.86
CA ALA A 478 -31.32 4.11 38.40
C ALA A 478 -30.64 3.32 39.53
N ALA A 479 -30.01 4.02 40.49
CA ALA A 479 -29.38 3.40 41.66
C ALA A 479 -30.44 2.79 42.60
N GLU A 480 -31.50 3.52 42.87
CA GLU A 480 -32.63 3.05 43.71
C GLU A 480 -33.30 1.83 43.10
N ALA A 481 -33.55 1.83 41.77
CA ALA A 481 -34.10 0.68 41.06
C ALA A 481 -33.23 -0.58 41.16
N LYS A 482 -31.92 -0.43 41.32
CA LYS A 482 -30.96 -1.53 41.48
C LYS A 482 -30.76 -1.96 42.93
N ARG A 483 -31.05 -1.11 43.87
CA ARG A 483 -30.83 -1.31 45.32
C ARG A 483 -31.91 -2.16 45.95
N ARG A 484 -32.58 -3.00 45.39
CA ARG A 484 -33.67 -3.91 45.81
C ARG A 484 -34.09 -3.86 47.30
N MET A 485 -33.23 -3.50 48.24
CA MET A 485 -33.49 -3.31 49.67
C MET A 485 -32.96 -1.96 50.15
N GLY A 486 -33.75 -1.22 50.86
CA GLY A 486 -33.36 0.02 51.53
C GLY A 486 -32.82 -0.23 52.95
N GLU A 487 -32.38 0.84 53.60
CA GLU A 487 -31.92 0.76 55.01
C GLU A 487 -33.00 0.27 55.96
N ARG A 488 -34.28 0.62 55.72
CA ARG A 488 -35.43 0.15 56.49
C ARG A 488 -35.63 -1.37 56.35
N ASP A 489 -35.45 -1.90 55.13
CA ASP A 489 -35.60 -3.34 54.89
C ASP A 489 -34.47 -4.13 55.56
N ILE A 490 -33.25 -3.59 55.53
CA ILE A 490 -32.11 -4.18 56.24
C ILE A 490 -32.27 -4.08 57.75
N ALA A 491 -32.75 -2.93 58.25
CA ALA A 491 -33.04 -2.75 59.70
C ALA A 491 -34.12 -3.72 60.16
N ALA A 492 -35.21 -3.92 59.39
CA ALA A 492 -36.23 -4.88 59.68
C ALA A 492 -35.76 -6.34 59.73
N LEU A 493 -34.85 -6.70 58.82
CA LEU A 493 -34.17 -8.01 58.76
C LEU A 493 -33.22 -8.22 59.94
N ASN A 494 -32.54 -7.16 60.37
CA ASN A 494 -31.58 -7.22 61.49
C ASN A 494 -32.21 -7.10 62.85
N ALA A 495 -33.47 -6.57 62.99
CA ALA A 495 -34.18 -6.43 64.26
C ALA A 495 -34.28 -7.75 65.06
N PRO A 496 -34.58 -8.91 64.46
CA PRO A 496 -34.58 -10.18 65.17
C PRO A 496 -33.21 -10.71 65.59
N LEU A 497 -32.10 -10.14 64.98
CA LEU A 497 -30.76 -10.56 65.29
C LEU A 497 -30.14 -9.77 66.46
N LEU A 498 -30.82 -8.72 66.93
CA LEU A 498 -30.37 -7.96 68.09
C LEU A 498 -30.70 -8.76 69.34
N PRO A 499 -29.83 -8.87 70.36
CA PRO A 499 -30.13 -9.47 71.61
C PRO A 499 -31.33 -8.71 72.28
N ASN A 500 -32.27 -9.41 72.83
CA ASN A 500 -33.40 -8.80 73.54
C ASN A 500 -32.88 -7.76 74.56
N ALA A 501 -33.24 -6.51 74.30
CA ALA A 501 -32.98 -5.47 75.30
C ALA A 501 -33.64 -5.81 76.59
N PRO A 502 -33.04 -5.59 77.77
CA PRO A 502 -33.76 -5.73 79.06
C PRO A 502 -34.94 -4.76 79.00
N ASP A 503 -36.11 -5.26 79.46
CA ASP A 503 -37.37 -4.51 79.55
C ASP A 503 -37.13 -3.16 80.22
N ASP A 504 -37.84 -2.15 79.76
CA ASP A 504 -37.98 -0.79 80.20
C ASP A 504 -37.02 0.27 79.66
N THR A 505 -37.34 0.68 78.39
CA THR A 505 -37.60 2.12 78.10
C THR A 505 -38.04 2.26 76.64
N PRO A 506 -39.13 3.00 76.34
CA PRO A 506 -39.53 3.27 74.94
C PRO A 506 -38.49 4.19 74.27
N ILE A 507 -37.83 3.66 73.32
CA ILE A 507 -36.95 4.52 72.43
C ILE A 507 -37.91 5.25 71.50
N GLU A 508 -38.16 6.53 71.77
CA GLU A 508 -38.79 7.40 70.77
C GLU A 508 -37.93 7.43 69.53
N MET A 509 -38.43 6.83 68.46
CA MET A 509 -37.80 6.90 67.16
C MET A 509 -37.86 8.35 66.60
N PRO A 510 -36.78 8.96 66.20
CA PRO A 510 -36.86 10.28 65.60
C PRO A 510 -37.73 10.22 64.33
N ILE A 511 -38.72 11.11 64.29
CA ILE A 511 -39.63 11.28 63.15
C ILE A 511 -38.76 11.57 61.89
N PRO A 512 -38.91 10.81 60.80
CA PRO A 512 -38.17 11.11 59.59
C PRO A 512 -38.59 12.49 59.09
N VAL A 513 -37.65 13.40 58.94
CA VAL A 513 -37.89 14.68 58.28
C VAL A 513 -38.09 14.38 56.81
N ASP A 514 -39.31 14.57 56.34
CA ASP A 514 -39.67 14.45 54.94
C ASP A 514 -39.18 15.72 54.21
N PHE A 515 -38.10 15.58 53.47
CA PHE A 515 -37.63 16.65 52.56
C PHE A 515 -38.42 16.59 51.26
N SER A 516 -39.74 16.77 51.33
CA SER A 516 -40.54 17.02 50.13
C SER A 516 -40.43 18.48 49.74
N ASP A 517 -39.77 18.69 48.66
CA ASP A 517 -39.88 19.78 47.70
C ASP A 517 -40.57 21.09 48.14
N SER A 518 -39.85 22.04 48.74
CA SER A 518 -40.17 23.45 48.56
C SER A 518 -38.86 24.25 48.38
N GLU A 519 -38.84 25.05 47.35
CA GLU A 519 -37.71 25.96 47.02
C GLU A 519 -37.48 26.99 48.14
N ASP A 520 -38.37 27.11 49.09
CA ASP A 520 -38.33 28.06 50.21
C ASP A 520 -37.39 27.61 51.36
N ASP A 521 -37.19 26.31 51.58
CA ASP A 521 -36.33 25.83 52.66
C ASP A 521 -34.83 26.02 52.43
N LEU A 522 -34.39 26.05 51.17
CA LEU A 522 -33.00 26.31 50.84
C LEU A 522 -32.63 27.78 51.05
N THR A 523 -33.58 28.68 50.87
CA THR A 523 -33.42 30.13 51.09
C THR A 523 -33.28 30.43 52.58
N ASN A 524 -34.06 29.77 53.44
CA ASN A 524 -34.01 29.93 54.89
C ASN A 524 -32.73 29.32 55.50
N TYR A 525 -32.23 28.19 54.98
CA TYR A 525 -30.96 27.59 55.38
C TYR A 525 -29.75 28.50 55.05
N ILE A 526 -29.76 29.09 53.89
CA ILE A 526 -28.71 30.04 53.44
C ILE A 526 -28.77 31.34 54.28
N ALA A 527 -29.95 31.81 54.64
CA ALA A 527 -30.12 32.97 55.51
C ALA A 527 -29.57 32.70 56.93
N GLY A 528 -29.81 31.51 57.49
CA GLY A 528 -29.32 31.11 58.80
C GLY A 528 -27.79 30.95 58.86
N VAL A 529 -27.17 30.42 57.82
CA VAL A 529 -25.73 30.28 57.73
C VAL A 529 -25.05 31.64 57.58
N ASN A 530 -25.68 32.61 56.92
CA ASN A 530 -25.13 33.99 56.78
C ASN A 530 -25.28 34.82 58.08
N GLU A 531 -26.23 34.53 58.94
CA GLU A 531 -26.30 35.16 60.27
C GLU A 531 -25.28 34.62 61.24
N LEU A 532 -25.00 33.33 61.20
CA LEU A 532 -23.95 32.70 62.03
C LEU A 532 -22.55 33.16 61.62
N ALA A 533 -22.32 33.49 60.36
CA ALA A 533 -21.06 34.02 59.83
C ALA A 533 -20.80 35.53 60.17
N LYS A 534 -21.85 36.24 60.66
CA LYS A 534 -21.73 37.64 61.05
C LYS A 534 -21.58 37.84 62.59
N SER A 535 -21.67 36.76 63.37
CA SER A 535 -21.59 36.79 64.86
C SER A 535 -20.34 36.10 65.40
N GLY A 536 -19.36 35.75 64.56
CA GLY A 536 -18.07 35.17 64.98
C GLY A 536 -16.87 36.04 64.59
#